data_a170489745c1cc02ec5fe9fffe1d331f
#
_entry.id   a170489745c1cc02ec5fe9fffe1d331f
#
_cell.length_a   1.000
_cell.length_b   1.000
_cell.length_c   1.000
_cell.angle_alpha   90.00
_cell.angle_beta   90.00
_cell.angle_gamma   90.00
#
_symmetry.space_group_name_H-M   'P 1'
#
loop_
_entity.id
_entity.type
_entity.pdbx_description
1 polymer ?
#
loop_
_entity_poly.entity_id
_entity_poly.type
_entity_poly.pdbx_seq_one_letter_code
_entity_poly.pdbx_strand_id
1 'polypeptide(L)'
;MKRVIFHIDVNSAFLSWSAVKLLTEGGPDIRLVPSAVSGDPSDRRSIITAASIPAKKLGIKTAIPVSMALRKCPNLVIVHSDWEWYRHCSTSFIDICRLYSPVLQQFSIDECFIDMTFRLYRKDAAEVARALKDEIKEKLGFTVNVGVGSNKLLAKMASDFEKPDKVHTLWQDEVQEKMWPLPAGDLLWVGKKTRERLSAYGIYTIGDIARLPENSLARIVGKKFAAQMHDNANGIDNEPIITEFQEAKSISVERTFAKDIVNPEELDREMFKVACTVAHRLRRQGFRCTCVSMFIKFTDFSVAQKQCQISGPTDVTALILNEARRMLGEMWDGTAPIRQVGIGLSKFTKEETEQLMLFEDPKLSFYREWDRKYDEQKSRSEDVKFLAYERKSPGEPQG
;
A
#
# COMPACT_ATOMS: atom_id res chain seq x y z
N MET A 1 -19.19 -26.28 -13.22
CA MET A 1 -18.79 -26.38 -11.80
C MET A 1 -18.92 -25.00 -11.18
N LYS A 2 -19.51 -24.85 -10.00
CA LYS A 2 -19.55 -23.55 -9.32
C LYS A 2 -18.13 -23.27 -8.78
N ARG A 3 -17.59 -22.07 -9.02
CA ARG A 3 -16.27 -21.65 -8.48
C ARG A 3 -16.30 -21.68 -6.95
N VAL A 4 -15.16 -22.01 -6.36
CA VAL A 4 -14.91 -21.96 -4.91
C VAL A 4 -13.62 -21.18 -4.68
N ILE A 5 -13.75 -19.95 -4.22
CA ILE A 5 -12.63 -19.03 -3.96
C ILE A 5 -12.54 -18.80 -2.46
N PHE A 6 -11.34 -18.91 -1.92
CA PHE A 6 -11.03 -18.46 -0.55
C PHE A 6 -10.32 -17.13 -0.59
N HIS A 7 -10.68 -16.24 0.30
CA HIS A 7 -9.91 -15.07 0.68
C HIS A 7 -9.39 -15.25 2.10
N ILE A 8 -8.09 -15.17 2.30
CA ILE A 8 -7.42 -15.36 3.57
C ILE A 8 -6.78 -14.03 3.99
N ASP A 9 -7.07 -13.54 5.19
CA ASP A 9 -6.67 -12.24 5.71
C ASP A 9 -6.10 -12.38 7.12
N VAL A 10 -4.87 -11.93 7.35
CA VAL A 10 -4.18 -12.05 8.66
C VAL A 10 -4.75 -11.01 9.63
N ASN A 11 -5.20 -11.48 10.79
CA ASN A 11 -5.82 -10.62 11.81
C ASN A 11 -4.81 -9.65 12.44
N SER A 12 -4.96 -8.34 12.20
CA SER A 12 -4.06 -7.29 12.69
C SER A 12 -2.58 -7.60 12.40
N ALA A 13 -2.25 -7.93 11.17
CA ALA A 13 -1.02 -8.54 10.71
C ALA A 13 0.25 -8.01 11.42
N PHE A 14 0.59 -6.74 11.28
CA PHE A 14 1.82 -6.19 11.84
C PHE A 14 1.91 -6.35 13.36
N LEU A 15 0.79 -6.21 14.08
CA LEU A 15 0.77 -6.44 15.53
C LEU A 15 0.92 -7.93 15.88
N SER A 16 0.20 -8.79 15.17
CA SER A 16 0.26 -10.24 15.39
C SER A 16 1.65 -10.79 15.09
N TRP A 17 2.28 -10.34 14.00
CA TRP A 17 3.64 -10.70 13.66
C TRP A 17 4.68 -10.19 14.65
N SER A 18 4.54 -8.94 15.13
CA SER A 18 5.39 -8.41 16.21
C SER A 18 5.21 -9.19 17.50
N ALA A 19 3.99 -9.61 17.84
CA ALA A 19 3.72 -10.44 19.01
C ALA A 19 4.40 -11.82 18.92
N VAL A 20 4.33 -12.47 17.75
CA VAL A 20 5.02 -13.75 17.52
C VAL A 20 6.52 -13.59 17.70
N LYS A 21 7.14 -12.54 17.15
CA LYS A 21 8.57 -12.27 17.36
C LYS A 21 8.92 -12.14 18.84
N LEU A 22 8.18 -11.30 19.56
CA LEU A 22 8.42 -11.10 20.99
C LEU A 22 8.27 -12.39 21.80
N LEU A 23 7.28 -13.22 21.50
CA LEU A 23 7.09 -14.52 22.16
C LEU A 23 8.25 -15.48 21.88
N THR A 24 8.80 -15.53 20.69
CA THR A 24 9.98 -16.36 20.37
C THR A 24 11.25 -15.87 21.10
N GLU A 25 11.31 -14.59 21.44
CA GLU A 25 12.37 -13.97 22.23
C GLU A 25 12.12 -14.07 23.76
N GLY A 26 11.06 -14.76 24.20
CA GLY A 26 10.69 -14.91 25.61
C GLY A 26 9.96 -13.71 26.23
N GLY A 27 9.51 -12.78 25.39
CA GLY A 27 8.76 -11.59 25.80
C GLY A 27 7.25 -11.85 25.98
N PRO A 28 6.49 -10.82 26.39
CA PRO A 28 5.05 -10.93 26.62
C PRO A 28 4.24 -10.98 25.33
N ASP A 29 3.04 -11.57 25.38
CA ASP A 29 2.07 -11.49 24.30
C ASP A 29 1.37 -10.13 24.28
N ILE A 30 1.84 -9.24 23.42
CA ILE A 30 1.30 -7.89 23.29
C ILE A 30 -0.12 -7.83 22.70
N ARG A 31 -0.66 -8.93 22.17
CA ARG A 31 -2.05 -9.00 21.68
C ARG A 31 -3.07 -8.93 22.81
N LEU A 32 -2.67 -9.31 24.03
CA LEU A 32 -3.53 -9.41 25.20
C LEU A 32 -3.68 -8.09 25.97
N VAL A 33 -2.83 -7.11 25.69
CA VAL A 33 -2.81 -5.80 26.35
C VAL A 33 -3.04 -4.66 25.34
N PRO A 34 -3.42 -3.44 25.80
CA PRO A 34 -3.44 -2.28 24.91
C PRO A 34 -2.05 -2.04 24.32
N SER A 35 -1.89 -2.35 23.03
CA SER A 35 -0.61 -2.24 22.31
C SER A 35 -0.82 -1.82 20.89
N ALA A 36 0.22 -1.26 20.27
CA ALA A 36 0.20 -0.82 18.89
C ALA A 36 1.59 -0.90 18.25
N VAL A 37 1.62 -1.04 16.95
CA VAL A 37 2.82 -0.92 16.12
C VAL A 37 2.87 0.48 15.52
N SER A 38 4.03 1.14 15.57
CA SER A 38 4.25 2.44 14.95
C SER A 38 5.73 2.66 14.58
N GLY A 39 6.04 3.81 13.99
CA GLY A 39 7.40 4.36 13.98
C GLY A 39 7.84 4.87 15.36
N ASP A 40 8.90 5.68 15.39
CA ASP A 40 9.41 6.28 16.63
C ASP A 40 8.33 7.14 17.31
N PRO A 41 7.98 6.85 18.58
CA PRO A 41 6.98 7.64 19.33
C PRO A 41 7.35 9.10 19.53
N SER A 42 8.64 9.44 19.55
CA SER A 42 9.13 10.82 19.67
C SER A 42 8.97 11.62 18.36
N ASP A 43 8.79 10.94 17.22
CA ASP A 43 8.60 11.57 15.93
C ASP A 43 7.13 11.97 15.74
N ARG A 44 6.86 13.27 15.60
CA ARG A 44 5.49 13.79 15.36
C ARG A 44 4.79 13.21 14.12
N ARG A 45 5.56 12.64 13.21
CA ARG A 45 5.06 12.00 11.97
C ARG A 45 4.56 10.59 12.19
N SER A 46 4.95 9.97 13.30
CA SER A 46 4.61 8.58 13.57
C SER A 46 3.12 8.40 13.74
N ILE A 47 2.60 7.41 13.02
CA ILE A 47 1.20 6.99 13.08
C ILE A 47 1.12 5.53 13.53
N ILE A 48 -0.01 5.16 14.10
CA ILE A 48 -0.33 3.76 14.39
C ILE A 48 -0.53 3.00 13.09
N THR A 49 0.24 1.94 12.86
CA THR A 49 0.12 1.05 11.69
C THR A 49 -0.77 -0.16 11.97
N ALA A 50 -0.74 -0.67 13.20
CA ALA A 50 -1.65 -1.72 13.66
C ALA A 50 -1.89 -1.57 15.17
N ALA A 51 -3.04 -2.04 15.66
CA ALA A 51 -3.40 -1.99 17.07
C ALA A 51 -4.04 -3.29 17.54
N SER A 52 -3.78 -3.66 18.81
CA SER A 52 -4.41 -4.80 19.47
C SER A 52 -5.91 -4.62 19.65
N ILE A 53 -6.64 -5.71 19.83
CA ILE A 53 -8.08 -5.64 20.14
C ILE A 53 -8.36 -4.80 21.40
N PRO A 54 -7.61 -4.98 22.52
CA PRO A 54 -7.74 -4.09 23.67
C PRO A 54 -7.53 -2.60 23.35
N ALA A 55 -6.52 -2.27 22.52
CA ALA A 55 -6.29 -0.89 22.09
C ALA A 55 -7.41 -0.36 21.18
N LYS A 56 -7.93 -1.19 20.25
CA LYS A 56 -9.06 -0.82 19.39
C LYS A 56 -10.32 -0.49 20.20
N LYS A 57 -10.59 -1.21 21.31
CA LYS A 57 -11.70 -0.94 22.23
C LYS A 57 -11.58 0.43 22.93
N LEU A 58 -10.35 0.94 23.09
CA LEU A 58 -10.06 2.30 23.59
C LEU A 58 -10.12 3.37 22.49
N GLY A 59 -10.55 3.01 21.29
CA GLY A 59 -10.65 3.91 20.14
C GLY A 59 -9.31 4.24 19.48
N ILE A 60 -8.28 3.39 19.66
CA ILE A 60 -7.01 3.50 18.95
C ILE A 60 -7.15 2.77 17.62
N LYS A 61 -7.02 3.51 16.51
CA LYS A 61 -7.20 3.00 15.15
C LYS A 61 -5.92 3.21 14.33
N THR A 62 -5.79 2.43 13.27
CA THR A 62 -4.75 2.65 12.24
C THR A 62 -4.83 4.08 11.69
N ALA A 63 -3.68 4.64 11.34
CA ALA A 63 -3.47 5.99 10.80
C ALA A 63 -3.71 7.16 11.77
N ILE A 64 -4.04 6.95 13.06
CA ILE A 64 -4.01 8.05 14.01
C ILE A 64 -2.58 8.37 14.46
N PRO A 65 -2.25 9.65 14.75
CA PRO A 65 -0.94 10.01 15.32
C PRO A 65 -0.68 9.29 16.65
N VAL A 66 0.57 8.87 16.87
CA VAL A 66 0.99 8.23 18.13
C VAL A 66 0.67 9.10 19.33
N SER A 67 0.88 10.41 19.23
CA SER A 67 0.55 11.36 20.30
C SER A 67 -0.93 11.37 20.68
N MET A 68 -1.82 11.14 19.71
CA MET A 68 -3.26 11.00 19.97
C MET A 68 -3.57 9.64 20.63
N ALA A 69 -2.91 8.57 20.19
CA ALA A 69 -3.07 7.25 20.78
C ALA A 69 -2.63 7.24 22.26
N LEU A 70 -1.50 7.86 22.60
CA LEU A 70 -0.99 7.99 23.97
C LEU A 70 -1.90 8.87 24.85
N ARG A 71 -2.55 9.89 24.31
CA ARG A 71 -3.57 10.66 25.06
C ARG A 71 -4.79 9.81 25.42
N LYS A 72 -5.19 8.84 24.57
CA LYS A 72 -6.29 7.92 24.84
C LYS A 72 -5.89 6.79 25.79
N CYS A 73 -4.65 6.34 25.74
CA CYS A 73 -4.09 5.28 26.57
C CYS A 73 -2.63 5.62 26.90
N PRO A 74 -2.38 6.29 28.04
CA PRO A 74 -1.01 6.67 28.45
C PRO A 74 -0.06 5.47 28.62
N ASN A 75 -0.59 4.31 28.98
CA ASN A 75 0.18 3.07 29.17
C ASN A 75 0.16 2.17 27.92
N LEU A 76 -0.11 2.72 26.74
CA LEU A 76 -0.08 1.97 25.48
C LEU A 76 1.32 1.41 25.22
N VAL A 77 1.41 0.09 25.06
CA VAL A 77 2.66 -0.56 24.66
C VAL A 77 2.88 -0.31 23.18
N ILE A 78 3.96 0.40 22.82
CA ILE A 78 4.30 0.69 21.44
C ILE A 78 5.51 -0.15 21.02
N VAL A 79 5.35 -0.83 19.88
CA VAL A 79 6.40 -1.66 19.26
C VAL A 79 6.77 -1.06 17.91
N HIS A 80 8.07 -1.03 17.61
CA HIS A 80 8.56 -0.55 16.31
C HIS A 80 8.26 -1.53 15.19
N SER A 81 7.98 -0.97 14.00
CA SER A 81 7.77 -1.76 12.78
C SER A 81 9.06 -2.48 12.37
N ASP A 82 8.96 -3.78 12.13
CA ASP A 82 10.04 -4.63 11.61
C ASP A 82 9.64 -5.20 10.25
N TRP A 83 10.00 -4.47 9.19
CA TRP A 83 9.59 -4.82 7.81
C TRP A 83 10.27 -6.08 7.28
N GLU A 84 11.44 -6.45 7.78
CA GLU A 84 12.12 -7.69 7.39
C GLU A 84 11.39 -8.89 7.96
N TRP A 85 11.07 -8.83 9.25
CA TRP A 85 10.25 -9.84 9.92
C TRP A 85 8.86 -9.96 9.30
N TYR A 86 8.22 -8.84 8.96
CA TYR A 86 6.90 -8.87 8.33
C TYR A 86 6.90 -9.53 6.97
N ARG A 87 7.95 -9.30 6.15
CA ARG A 87 8.12 -10.03 4.88
C ARG A 87 8.30 -11.53 5.10
N HIS A 88 9.10 -11.92 6.10
CA HIS A 88 9.26 -13.32 6.45
C HIS A 88 7.93 -13.98 6.84
N CYS A 89 7.16 -13.36 7.73
CA CYS A 89 5.82 -13.85 8.12
C CYS A 89 4.86 -13.94 6.93
N SER A 90 4.86 -12.93 6.06
CA SER A 90 4.06 -12.92 4.84
C SER A 90 4.42 -14.08 3.91
N THR A 91 5.70 -14.31 3.66
CA THR A 91 6.16 -15.41 2.81
C THR A 91 5.74 -16.76 3.39
N SER A 92 5.96 -16.99 4.69
CA SER A 92 5.57 -18.24 5.37
C SER A 92 4.06 -18.48 5.31
N PHE A 93 3.25 -17.43 5.47
CA PHE A 93 1.80 -17.47 5.32
C PHE A 93 1.37 -17.86 3.91
N ILE A 94 1.94 -17.21 2.90
CA ILE A 94 1.64 -17.49 1.49
C ILE A 94 2.06 -18.90 1.11
N ASP A 95 3.19 -19.40 1.63
CA ASP A 95 3.68 -20.76 1.35
C ASP A 95 2.72 -21.83 1.90
N ILE A 96 2.14 -21.65 3.10
CA ILE A 96 1.08 -22.54 3.60
C ILE A 96 -0.14 -22.49 2.66
N CYS A 97 -0.59 -21.30 2.26
CA CYS A 97 -1.73 -21.17 1.35
C CYS A 97 -1.49 -21.87 0.00
N ARG A 98 -0.27 -21.86 -0.52
CA ARG A 98 0.12 -22.56 -1.77
C ARG A 98 0.02 -24.07 -1.67
N LEU A 99 0.18 -24.67 -0.49
CA LEU A 99 -0.03 -26.12 -0.31
C LEU A 99 -1.47 -26.52 -0.55
N TYR A 100 -2.42 -25.63 -0.28
CA TYR A 100 -3.85 -25.87 -0.54
C TYR A 100 -4.20 -25.66 -2.01
N SER A 101 -3.65 -24.65 -2.67
CA SER A 101 -3.83 -24.45 -4.11
C SER A 101 -2.66 -23.71 -4.75
N PRO A 102 -2.13 -24.20 -5.89
CA PRO A 102 -1.12 -23.45 -6.65
C PRO A 102 -1.71 -22.23 -7.35
N VAL A 103 -3.04 -22.18 -7.54
CA VAL A 103 -3.74 -21.03 -8.12
C VAL A 103 -4.00 -20.01 -7.02
N LEU A 104 -2.97 -19.20 -6.74
CA LEU A 104 -2.92 -18.22 -5.67
C LEU A 104 -2.58 -16.84 -6.22
N GLN A 105 -3.34 -15.84 -5.79
CA GLN A 105 -3.04 -14.41 -5.98
C GLN A 105 -2.72 -13.79 -4.63
N GLN A 106 -1.49 -13.37 -4.42
CA GLN A 106 -1.16 -12.49 -3.29
C GLN A 106 -1.74 -11.10 -3.59
N PHE A 107 -2.67 -10.64 -2.75
CA PHE A 107 -3.35 -9.37 -2.94
C PHE A 107 -2.68 -8.23 -2.18
N SER A 108 -2.16 -8.53 -0.99
CA SER A 108 -1.34 -7.63 -0.18
C SER A 108 -0.24 -8.41 0.57
N ILE A 109 0.43 -7.75 1.52
CA ILE A 109 1.41 -8.41 2.39
C ILE A 109 0.75 -9.41 3.36
N ASP A 110 -0.53 -9.23 3.68
CA ASP A 110 -1.28 -9.95 4.71
C ASP A 110 -2.54 -10.64 4.20
N GLU A 111 -2.81 -10.60 2.89
CA GLU A 111 -4.00 -11.24 2.31
C GLU A 111 -3.74 -11.87 0.95
N CYS A 112 -4.44 -12.96 0.68
CA CYS A 112 -4.40 -13.65 -0.61
C CYS A 112 -5.75 -14.27 -0.98
N PHE A 113 -5.90 -14.53 -2.28
CA PHE A 113 -6.96 -15.36 -2.83
C PHE A 113 -6.39 -16.68 -3.30
N ILE A 114 -7.11 -17.79 -3.07
CA ILE A 114 -6.82 -19.10 -3.66
C ILE A 114 -8.04 -19.67 -4.35
N ASP A 115 -7.82 -20.32 -5.49
CA ASP A 115 -8.89 -21.03 -6.23
C ASP A 115 -8.91 -22.50 -5.82
N MET A 116 -10.00 -22.91 -5.20
CA MET A 116 -10.23 -24.26 -4.71
C MET A 116 -11.24 -25.05 -5.58
N THR A 117 -11.67 -24.48 -6.72
CA THR A 117 -12.75 -24.98 -7.57
C THR A 117 -12.58 -26.46 -7.98
N PHE A 118 -11.36 -26.87 -8.32
CA PHE A 118 -11.06 -28.23 -8.76
C PHE A 118 -10.74 -29.20 -7.60
N ARG A 119 -10.70 -28.70 -6.36
CA ARG A 119 -10.35 -29.49 -5.18
C ARG A 119 -11.51 -29.69 -4.22
N LEU A 120 -12.53 -28.84 -4.28
CA LEU A 120 -13.62 -28.84 -3.31
C LEU A 120 -14.99 -28.67 -3.95
N TYR A 121 -15.97 -29.29 -3.31
CA TYR A 121 -17.37 -28.95 -3.49
C TYR A 121 -17.80 -27.89 -2.46
N ARG A 122 -18.86 -27.12 -2.78
CA ARG A 122 -19.39 -26.07 -1.90
C ARG A 122 -19.61 -26.55 -0.45
N LYS A 123 -20.15 -27.74 -0.26
CA LYS A 123 -20.47 -28.30 1.06
C LYS A 123 -19.24 -28.54 1.96
N ASP A 124 -18.09 -28.79 1.36
CA ASP A 124 -16.86 -29.16 2.07
C ASP A 124 -15.96 -27.93 2.28
N ALA A 125 -16.25 -26.82 1.61
CA ALA A 125 -15.37 -25.64 1.55
C ALA A 125 -15.14 -25.00 2.92
N ALA A 126 -16.16 -24.88 3.76
CA ALA A 126 -16.03 -24.28 5.09
C ALA A 126 -15.19 -25.15 6.04
N GLU A 127 -15.20 -26.47 5.90
CA GLU A 127 -14.39 -27.38 6.69
C GLU A 127 -12.91 -27.25 6.33
N VAL A 128 -12.59 -27.28 5.03
CA VAL A 128 -11.22 -27.10 4.55
C VAL A 128 -10.70 -25.69 4.89
N ALA A 129 -11.53 -24.66 4.82
CA ALA A 129 -11.16 -23.31 5.24
C ALA A 129 -10.83 -23.25 6.75
N ARG A 130 -11.55 -24.00 7.60
CA ARG A 130 -11.22 -24.13 9.02
C ARG A 130 -9.88 -24.85 9.22
N ALA A 131 -9.65 -25.94 8.52
CA ALA A 131 -8.38 -26.66 8.60
C ALA A 131 -7.20 -25.79 8.19
N LEU A 132 -7.30 -25.03 7.10
CA LEU A 132 -6.28 -24.05 6.68
C LEU A 132 -6.03 -22.99 7.75
N LYS A 133 -7.09 -22.40 8.31
CA LYS A 133 -7.02 -21.39 9.36
C LYS A 133 -6.29 -21.92 10.61
N ASP A 134 -6.64 -23.12 11.03
CA ASP A 134 -6.08 -23.77 12.22
C ASP A 134 -4.61 -24.16 11.98
N GLU A 135 -4.25 -24.64 10.79
CA GLU A 135 -2.87 -24.93 10.42
C GLU A 135 -1.98 -23.67 10.44
N ILE A 136 -2.46 -22.54 9.92
CA ILE A 136 -1.74 -21.27 9.98
C ILE A 136 -1.51 -20.86 11.44
N LYS A 137 -2.54 -20.97 12.28
CA LYS A 137 -2.46 -20.63 13.70
C LYS A 137 -1.47 -21.51 14.44
N GLU A 138 -1.49 -22.80 14.20
CA GLU A 138 -0.60 -23.78 14.84
C GLU A 138 0.87 -23.58 14.42
N LYS A 139 1.11 -23.45 13.12
CA LYS A 139 2.49 -23.37 12.57
C LYS A 139 3.13 -22.00 12.70
N LEU A 140 2.32 -20.92 12.56
CA LEU A 140 2.86 -19.55 12.49
C LEU A 140 2.53 -18.69 13.73
N GLY A 141 1.68 -19.17 14.64
CA GLY A 141 1.38 -18.49 15.90
C GLY A 141 0.49 -17.26 15.80
N PHE A 142 -0.11 -16.99 14.63
CA PHE A 142 -1.08 -15.91 14.43
C PHE A 142 -2.36 -16.41 13.76
N THR A 143 -3.44 -15.64 13.87
CA THR A 143 -4.75 -16.01 13.36
C THR A 143 -5.06 -15.35 12.03
N VAL A 144 -5.90 -16.00 11.24
CA VAL A 144 -6.44 -15.47 9.99
C VAL A 144 -7.96 -15.55 9.97
N ASN A 145 -8.59 -14.70 9.18
CA ASN A 145 -9.96 -14.90 8.73
C ASN A 145 -9.96 -15.56 7.37
N VAL A 146 -10.89 -16.45 7.12
CA VAL A 146 -11.10 -17.05 5.81
C VAL A 146 -12.53 -16.80 5.36
N GLY A 147 -12.67 -16.08 4.25
CA GLY A 147 -13.93 -15.93 3.54
C GLY A 147 -14.00 -16.88 2.35
N VAL A 148 -15.13 -17.56 2.20
CA VAL A 148 -15.38 -18.52 1.14
C VAL A 148 -16.53 -18.03 0.27
N GLY A 149 -16.31 -17.95 -1.04
CA GLY A 149 -17.35 -17.47 -1.97
C GLY A 149 -17.22 -18.07 -3.37
N SER A 150 -18.18 -17.72 -4.23
CA SER A 150 -18.17 -18.15 -5.63
C SER A 150 -17.32 -17.26 -6.55
N ASN A 151 -16.81 -16.15 -6.05
CA ASN A 151 -15.90 -15.24 -6.73
C ASN A 151 -15.03 -14.48 -5.70
N LYS A 152 -14.09 -13.66 -6.17
CA LYS A 152 -13.18 -12.90 -5.31
C LYS A 152 -13.92 -11.91 -4.41
N LEU A 153 -14.88 -11.18 -4.97
CA LEU A 153 -15.68 -10.22 -4.22
C LEU A 153 -16.38 -10.88 -3.03
N LEU A 154 -17.13 -11.96 -3.28
CA LEU A 154 -17.90 -12.65 -2.25
C LEU A 154 -17.01 -13.30 -1.19
N ALA A 155 -15.86 -13.86 -1.60
CA ALA A 155 -14.88 -14.40 -0.66
C ALA A 155 -14.30 -13.29 0.24
N LYS A 156 -13.97 -12.12 -0.33
CA LYS A 156 -13.45 -10.99 0.46
C LYS A 156 -14.52 -10.41 1.38
N MET A 157 -15.74 -10.21 0.92
CA MET A 157 -16.85 -9.76 1.77
C MET A 157 -17.11 -10.71 2.94
N ALA A 158 -17.07 -12.03 2.68
CA ALA A 158 -17.26 -13.05 3.73
C ALA A 158 -16.16 -12.97 4.81
N SER A 159 -14.89 -12.74 4.43
CA SER A 159 -13.79 -12.64 5.40
C SER A 159 -13.91 -11.46 6.35
N ASP A 160 -14.71 -10.45 5.98
CA ASP A 160 -14.90 -9.22 6.78
C ASP A 160 -16.15 -9.24 7.68
N PHE A 161 -17.03 -10.26 7.61
CA PHE A 161 -18.28 -10.32 8.38
C PHE A 161 -18.05 -10.26 9.89
N GLU A 162 -17.15 -11.09 10.39
CA GLU A 162 -16.77 -11.12 11.80
C GLU A 162 -15.29 -11.47 11.93
N LYS A 163 -14.54 -10.69 12.69
CA LYS A 163 -13.12 -10.87 13.01
C LYS A 163 -12.90 -10.86 14.53
N PRO A 164 -11.90 -11.51 15.06
CA PRO A 164 -10.86 -12.34 14.42
C PRO A 164 -11.14 -13.85 14.42
N ASP A 165 -10.26 -14.61 13.71
CA ASP A 165 -10.13 -16.07 13.80
C ASP A 165 -11.42 -16.81 13.40
N LYS A 166 -12.07 -16.35 12.29
CA LYS A 166 -13.34 -16.86 11.81
C LYS A 166 -13.26 -17.39 10.37
N VAL A 167 -14.22 -18.25 10.05
CA VAL A 167 -14.52 -18.70 8.69
C VAL A 167 -15.95 -18.37 8.37
N HIS A 168 -16.19 -17.67 7.28
CA HIS A 168 -17.52 -17.34 6.80
C HIS A 168 -17.68 -17.71 5.33
N THR A 169 -18.90 -18.03 4.95
CA THR A 169 -19.28 -18.28 3.55
C THR A 169 -20.23 -17.20 3.05
N LEU A 170 -20.07 -16.85 1.78
CA LEU A 170 -21.03 -16.00 1.06
C LEU A 170 -21.15 -16.53 -0.38
N TRP A 171 -22.26 -17.16 -0.65
CA TRP A 171 -22.59 -17.68 -1.97
C TRP A 171 -23.54 -16.74 -2.70
N GLN A 172 -23.63 -16.85 -4.03
CA GLN A 172 -24.49 -15.99 -4.85
C GLN A 172 -25.97 -16.00 -4.41
N ASP A 173 -26.47 -17.13 -3.97
CA ASP A 173 -27.84 -17.31 -3.45
C ASP A 173 -28.05 -16.75 -2.04
N GLU A 174 -26.97 -16.37 -1.34
CA GLU A 174 -26.99 -15.79 0.01
C GLU A 174 -26.79 -14.28 0.01
N VAL A 175 -26.52 -13.66 -1.15
CA VAL A 175 -26.16 -12.23 -1.26
C VAL A 175 -27.25 -11.32 -0.68
N GLN A 176 -28.51 -11.59 -0.98
CA GLN A 176 -29.63 -10.77 -0.50
C GLN A 176 -29.82 -10.85 1.02
N GLU A 177 -29.60 -12.03 1.59
CA GLU A 177 -29.76 -12.27 3.02
C GLU A 177 -28.58 -11.76 3.83
N LYS A 178 -27.35 -12.07 3.40
CA LYS A 178 -26.15 -11.82 4.20
C LYS A 178 -25.42 -10.50 3.85
N MET A 179 -25.46 -10.07 2.59
CA MET A 179 -24.68 -8.92 2.15
C MET A 179 -25.52 -7.64 2.01
N TRP A 180 -26.75 -7.70 1.51
CA TRP A 180 -27.58 -6.53 1.30
C TRP A 180 -27.90 -5.72 2.58
N PRO A 181 -28.08 -6.34 3.77
CA PRO A 181 -28.29 -5.58 5.01
C PRO A 181 -27.09 -4.76 5.49
N LEU A 182 -25.88 -5.06 4.99
CA LEU A 182 -24.66 -4.39 5.41
C LEU A 182 -24.66 -2.92 4.96
N PRO A 183 -23.96 -2.05 5.71
CA PRO A 183 -23.75 -0.65 5.31
C PRO A 183 -23.15 -0.54 3.90
N ALA A 184 -23.59 0.43 3.11
CA ALA A 184 -23.07 0.69 1.77
C ALA A 184 -21.54 0.89 1.75
N GLY A 185 -20.98 1.44 2.83
CA GLY A 185 -19.53 1.65 2.99
C GLY A 185 -18.71 0.38 3.21
N ASP A 186 -19.34 -0.75 3.47
CA ASP A 186 -18.67 -2.04 3.66
C ASP A 186 -18.52 -2.80 2.34
N LEU A 187 -19.20 -2.34 1.27
CA LEU A 187 -19.00 -2.90 -0.06
C LEU A 187 -17.57 -2.60 -0.55
N LEU A 188 -16.92 -3.63 -1.05
CA LEU A 188 -15.56 -3.54 -1.60
C LEU A 188 -15.45 -2.36 -2.60
N TRP A 189 -14.38 -1.56 -2.46
CA TRP A 189 -14.09 -0.33 -3.23
C TRP A 189 -14.95 0.90 -2.86
N VAL A 190 -15.87 0.82 -1.91
CA VAL A 190 -16.63 1.97 -1.44
C VAL A 190 -15.88 2.66 -0.28
N GLY A 191 -15.06 3.64 -0.61
CA GLY A 191 -14.33 4.43 0.38
C GLY A 191 -15.19 5.50 1.06
N LYS A 192 -14.64 6.19 2.08
CA LYS A 192 -15.32 7.20 2.89
C LYS A 192 -16.04 8.27 2.06
N LYS A 193 -15.38 8.88 1.07
CA LYS A 193 -15.99 9.93 0.21
C LYS A 193 -17.18 9.41 -0.61
N THR A 194 -17.08 8.18 -1.11
CA THR A 194 -18.17 7.55 -1.86
C THR A 194 -19.34 7.24 -0.95
N ARG A 195 -19.09 6.71 0.26
CA ARG A 195 -20.12 6.47 1.27
C ARG A 195 -20.85 7.76 1.65
N GLU A 196 -20.12 8.85 1.93
CA GLU A 196 -20.72 10.16 2.25
C GLU A 196 -21.60 10.66 1.11
N ARG A 197 -21.16 10.49 -0.14
CA ARG A 197 -21.93 10.85 -1.33
C ARG A 197 -23.20 10.01 -1.47
N LEU A 198 -23.11 8.68 -1.30
CA LEU A 198 -24.27 7.78 -1.33
C LEU A 198 -25.29 8.14 -0.24
N SER A 199 -24.83 8.39 0.99
CA SER A 199 -25.68 8.78 2.11
C SER A 199 -26.45 10.08 1.86
N ALA A 200 -25.87 11.04 1.14
CA ALA A 200 -26.55 12.28 0.76
C ALA A 200 -27.73 12.05 -0.20
N TYR A 201 -27.81 10.89 -0.85
CA TYR A 201 -28.92 10.47 -1.70
C TYR A 201 -29.81 9.41 -1.04
N GLY A 202 -29.67 9.18 0.27
CA GLY A 202 -30.51 8.21 1.00
C GLY A 202 -30.13 6.75 0.77
N ILE A 203 -28.92 6.46 0.25
CA ILE A 203 -28.40 5.12 0.00
C ILE A 203 -27.50 4.73 1.17
N TYR A 204 -27.96 3.83 2.03
CA TYR A 204 -27.29 3.48 3.28
C TYR A 204 -26.79 2.05 3.31
N THR A 205 -27.42 1.14 2.57
CA THR A 205 -27.11 -0.29 2.56
C THR A 205 -26.60 -0.76 1.18
N ILE A 206 -25.96 -1.90 1.16
CA ILE A 206 -25.57 -2.55 -0.10
C ILE A 206 -26.81 -2.91 -0.92
N GLY A 207 -27.90 -3.32 -0.25
CA GLY A 207 -29.18 -3.58 -0.90
C GLY A 207 -29.82 -2.36 -1.56
N ASP A 208 -29.59 -1.15 -1.02
CA ASP A 208 -30.06 0.07 -1.67
C ASP A 208 -29.29 0.31 -2.98
N ILE A 209 -27.99 0.05 -2.99
CA ILE A 209 -27.17 0.12 -4.21
C ILE A 209 -27.66 -0.90 -5.24
N ALA A 210 -27.88 -2.16 -4.83
CA ALA A 210 -28.27 -3.25 -5.71
C ALA A 210 -29.62 -3.02 -6.39
N ARG A 211 -30.55 -2.38 -5.69
CA ARG A 211 -31.90 -2.09 -6.23
C ARG A 211 -31.98 -0.82 -7.08
N LEU A 212 -30.98 0.06 -6.96
CA LEU A 212 -30.97 1.31 -7.69
C LEU A 212 -30.61 1.08 -9.17
N PRO A 213 -31.38 1.64 -10.13
CA PRO A 213 -30.99 1.55 -11.54
C PRO A 213 -29.58 2.12 -11.77
N GLU A 214 -28.76 1.43 -12.56
CA GLU A 214 -27.36 1.81 -12.83
C GLU A 214 -27.22 3.27 -13.31
N ASN A 215 -28.13 3.74 -14.17
CA ASN A 215 -28.14 5.11 -14.65
C ASN A 215 -28.36 6.16 -13.53
N SER A 216 -29.11 5.82 -12.49
CA SER A 216 -29.30 6.67 -11.32
C SER A 216 -28.03 6.68 -10.46
N LEU A 217 -27.41 5.52 -10.24
CA LEU A 217 -26.13 5.39 -9.55
C LEU A 217 -25.01 6.14 -10.29
N ALA A 218 -25.00 6.10 -11.64
CA ALA A 218 -24.03 6.79 -12.47
C ALA A 218 -24.02 8.31 -12.31
N ARG A 219 -25.16 8.91 -12.00
CA ARG A 219 -25.27 10.37 -11.69
C ARG A 219 -24.58 10.71 -10.36
N ILE A 220 -24.52 9.77 -9.44
CA ILE A 220 -23.94 9.96 -8.11
C ILE A 220 -22.41 9.69 -8.13
N VAL A 221 -21.97 8.61 -8.71
CA VAL A 221 -20.57 8.13 -8.59
C VAL A 221 -19.79 8.09 -9.91
N GLY A 222 -20.42 8.42 -11.04
CA GLY A 222 -19.84 8.36 -12.39
C GLY A 222 -20.06 7.00 -13.07
N LYS A 223 -20.20 7.00 -14.41
CA LYS A 223 -20.62 5.81 -15.19
C LYS A 223 -19.80 4.57 -14.95
N LYS A 224 -18.44 4.67 -15.06
CA LYS A 224 -17.56 3.51 -14.95
C LYS A 224 -17.65 2.85 -13.59
N PHE A 225 -17.69 3.65 -12.51
CA PHE A 225 -17.73 3.12 -11.15
C PHE A 225 -19.12 2.65 -10.75
N ALA A 226 -20.17 3.24 -11.34
CA ALA A 226 -21.56 2.82 -11.10
C ALA A 226 -21.83 1.40 -11.59
N ALA A 227 -21.43 1.05 -12.80
CA ALA A 227 -21.58 -0.30 -13.33
C ALA A 227 -20.90 -1.34 -12.43
N GLN A 228 -19.62 -1.12 -12.08
CA GLN A 228 -18.88 -2.01 -11.20
C GLN A 228 -19.54 -2.11 -9.79
N MET A 229 -19.96 -0.98 -9.23
CA MET A 229 -20.59 -0.94 -7.91
C MET A 229 -21.93 -1.66 -7.89
N HIS A 230 -22.74 -1.51 -8.95
CA HIS A 230 -24.02 -2.19 -9.10
C HIS A 230 -23.83 -3.71 -9.23
N ASP A 231 -22.89 -4.14 -10.07
CA ASP A 231 -22.54 -5.56 -10.19
C ASP A 231 -22.05 -6.11 -8.85
N ASN A 232 -21.11 -5.42 -8.20
CA ASN A 232 -20.59 -5.83 -6.89
C ASN A 232 -21.70 -5.94 -5.84
N ALA A 233 -22.65 -4.99 -5.78
CA ALA A 233 -23.77 -5.04 -4.85
C ALA A 233 -24.71 -6.24 -5.10
N ASN A 234 -24.75 -6.73 -6.32
CA ASN A 234 -25.47 -7.96 -6.71
C ASN A 234 -24.59 -9.23 -6.61
N GLY A 235 -23.38 -9.13 -6.07
CA GLY A 235 -22.47 -10.26 -5.89
C GLY A 235 -21.84 -10.75 -7.19
N ILE A 236 -21.87 -9.95 -8.25
CA ILE A 236 -21.32 -10.28 -9.57
C ILE A 236 -19.89 -9.77 -9.65
N ASP A 237 -18.94 -10.69 -9.82
CA ASP A 237 -17.53 -10.41 -10.05
C ASP A 237 -16.93 -11.53 -10.92
N ASN A 238 -16.43 -11.13 -12.08
CA ASN A 238 -15.84 -12.04 -13.07
C ASN A 238 -14.31 -11.98 -13.10
N GLU A 239 -13.67 -11.26 -12.17
CA GLU A 239 -12.22 -11.15 -12.14
C GLU A 239 -11.55 -12.53 -11.92
N PRO A 240 -10.55 -12.90 -12.74
CA PRO A 240 -9.77 -14.11 -12.53
C PRO A 240 -8.84 -13.97 -11.31
N ILE A 241 -8.40 -15.11 -10.77
CA ILE A 241 -7.22 -15.15 -9.88
C ILE A 241 -5.98 -14.92 -10.74
N ILE A 242 -5.23 -13.87 -10.43
CA ILE A 242 -4.01 -13.50 -11.16
C ILE A 242 -2.83 -14.18 -10.46
N THR A 243 -2.29 -15.21 -11.09
CA THR A 243 -1.14 -15.98 -10.55
C THR A 243 0.20 -15.40 -10.95
N GLU A 244 0.22 -14.61 -12.02
CA GLU A 244 1.44 -13.98 -12.53
C GLU A 244 1.78 -12.71 -11.75
N PHE A 245 3.08 -12.52 -11.52
CA PHE A 245 3.58 -11.27 -10.93
C PHE A 245 3.31 -10.11 -11.88
N GLN A 246 2.54 -9.13 -11.44
CA GLN A 246 2.32 -7.91 -12.21
C GLN A 246 3.44 -6.91 -11.93
N GLU A 247 4.14 -6.50 -12.98
CA GLU A 247 5.15 -5.45 -12.86
C GLU A 247 4.52 -4.13 -12.41
N ALA A 248 5.26 -3.40 -11.56
CA ALA A 248 4.82 -2.10 -11.09
C ALA A 248 4.65 -1.12 -12.28
N LYS A 249 3.53 -0.43 -12.34
CA LYS A 249 3.26 0.62 -13.36
C LYS A 249 3.83 1.98 -12.96
N SER A 250 4.11 2.17 -11.68
CA SER A 250 4.69 3.39 -11.12
C SER A 250 5.44 3.08 -9.84
N ILE A 251 6.45 3.88 -9.53
CA ILE A 251 7.21 3.86 -8.27
C ILE A 251 7.19 5.29 -7.74
N SER A 252 6.81 5.47 -6.47
CA SER A 252 6.87 6.77 -5.81
C SER A 252 7.52 6.69 -4.44
N VAL A 253 8.12 7.77 -4.03
CA VAL A 253 8.66 7.98 -2.69
C VAL A 253 8.18 9.33 -2.19
N GLU A 254 7.60 9.32 -1.00
CA GLU A 254 7.15 10.52 -0.31
C GLU A 254 7.85 10.63 1.03
N ARG A 255 8.17 11.85 1.44
CA ARG A 255 8.82 12.14 2.71
C ARG A 255 8.11 13.27 3.43
N THR A 256 7.51 12.95 4.58
CA THR A 256 7.00 13.95 5.52
C THR A 256 8.15 14.44 6.40
N PHE A 257 8.28 15.74 6.60
CA PHE A 257 9.38 16.32 7.35
C PHE A 257 9.09 16.36 8.86
N ALA A 258 10.16 16.29 9.67
CA ALA A 258 10.04 16.43 11.12
C ALA A 258 9.54 17.83 11.52
N LYS A 259 9.95 18.86 10.78
CA LYS A 259 9.45 20.24 10.83
C LYS A 259 9.09 20.67 9.42
N ASP A 260 8.10 21.54 9.31
CA ASP A 260 7.70 22.08 8.01
C ASP A 260 8.81 23.00 7.49
N ILE A 261 9.16 22.86 6.20
CA ILE A 261 10.31 23.50 5.58
C ILE A 261 9.84 24.72 4.78
N VAL A 262 10.51 25.87 5.00
CA VAL A 262 10.36 27.09 4.21
C VAL A 262 11.65 27.40 3.44
N ASN A 263 12.81 26.97 3.98
CA ASN A 263 14.11 27.24 3.35
C ASN A 263 14.27 26.41 2.06
N PRO A 264 14.49 27.06 0.88
CA PRO A 264 14.61 26.35 -0.39
C PRO A 264 15.80 25.38 -0.45
N GLU A 265 16.93 25.72 0.18
CA GLU A 265 18.11 24.85 0.18
C GLU A 265 17.90 23.59 1.03
N GLU A 266 17.18 23.72 2.16
CA GLU A 266 16.81 22.59 2.99
C GLU A 266 15.84 21.69 2.25
N LEU A 267 14.86 22.27 1.56
CA LEU A 267 13.90 21.54 0.74
C LEU A 267 14.60 20.79 -0.40
N ASP A 268 15.54 21.43 -1.08
CA ASP A 268 16.30 20.81 -2.18
C ASP A 268 17.10 19.59 -1.69
N ARG A 269 17.73 19.69 -0.51
CA ARG A 269 18.42 18.55 0.13
C ARG A 269 17.48 17.38 0.41
N GLU A 270 16.28 17.65 0.88
CA GLU A 270 15.29 16.60 1.12
C GLU A 270 14.74 16.00 -0.19
N MET A 271 14.51 16.82 -1.21
CA MET A 271 14.15 16.36 -2.56
C MET A 271 15.22 15.49 -3.17
N PHE A 272 16.49 15.84 -3.03
CA PHE A 272 17.60 14.99 -3.47
C PHE A 272 17.57 13.60 -2.84
N LYS A 273 17.33 13.49 -1.52
CA LYS A 273 17.19 12.19 -0.84
C LYS A 273 16.02 11.38 -1.38
N VAL A 274 14.90 12.03 -1.69
CA VAL A 274 13.73 11.38 -2.29
C VAL A 274 14.06 10.91 -3.70
N ALA A 275 14.71 11.75 -4.52
CA ALA A 275 15.12 11.39 -5.88
C ALA A 275 16.08 10.19 -5.91
N CYS A 276 17.10 10.19 -5.04
CA CYS A 276 18.02 9.06 -4.89
C CYS A 276 17.27 7.77 -4.56
N THR A 277 16.31 7.84 -3.63
CA THR A 277 15.57 6.66 -3.19
C THR A 277 14.64 6.12 -4.28
N VAL A 278 13.92 6.98 -5.00
CA VAL A 278 13.00 6.54 -6.05
C VAL A 278 13.75 6.03 -7.29
N ALA A 279 14.86 6.68 -7.68
CA ALA A 279 15.71 6.26 -8.79
C ALA A 279 16.40 4.92 -8.48
N HIS A 280 16.92 4.73 -7.26
CA HIS A 280 17.46 3.44 -6.83
C HIS A 280 16.42 2.31 -6.93
N ARG A 281 15.17 2.55 -6.48
CA ARG A 281 14.10 1.54 -6.60
C ARG A 281 13.77 1.21 -8.06
N LEU A 282 13.83 2.19 -8.95
CA LEU A 282 13.63 2.02 -10.39
C LEU A 282 14.72 1.13 -10.98
N ARG A 283 16.01 1.48 -10.75
CA ARG A 283 17.18 0.73 -11.24
C ARG A 283 17.21 -0.70 -10.73
N ARG A 284 16.85 -0.94 -9.45
CA ARG A 284 16.75 -2.31 -8.89
C ARG A 284 15.75 -3.20 -9.61
N GLN A 285 14.74 -2.64 -10.28
CA GLN A 285 13.76 -3.38 -11.07
C GLN A 285 14.14 -3.46 -12.57
N GLY A 286 15.28 -2.89 -12.96
CA GLY A 286 15.75 -2.86 -14.34
C GLY A 286 14.88 -1.98 -15.25
N PHE A 287 14.19 -0.96 -14.67
CA PHE A 287 13.34 -0.05 -15.44
C PHE A 287 14.00 1.29 -15.68
N ARG A 288 13.57 1.94 -16.78
CA ARG A 288 13.72 3.38 -17.03
C ARG A 288 12.33 4.01 -17.11
N CYS A 289 12.18 5.27 -16.74
CA CYS A 289 10.91 5.99 -16.79
C CYS A 289 10.92 7.07 -17.87
N THR A 290 9.76 7.38 -18.42
CA THR A 290 9.55 8.52 -19.34
C THR A 290 8.60 9.55 -18.77
N CYS A 291 8.13 9.39 -17.53
CA CYS A 291 7.26 10.35 -16.86
C CYS A 291 7.69 10.51 -15.41
N VAL A 292 7.93 11.76 -15.02
CA VAL A 292 8.25 12.18 -13.65
C VAL A 292 7.08 12.97 -13.09
N SER A 293 6.68 12.71 -11.84
CA SER A 293 5.70 13.51 -11.11
C SER A 293 6.30 14.06 -9.82
N MET A 294 5.91 15.29 -9.50
CA MET A 294 6.28 15.99 -8.26
C MET A 294 5.02 16.28 -7.46
N PHE A 295 5.10 16.06 -6.17
CA PHE A 295 4.02 16.24 -5.20
C PHE A 295 4.55 17.05 -4.02
N ILE A 296 3.79 18.04 -3.59
CA ILE A 296 4.00 18.76 -2.33
C ILE A 296 2.73 18.83 -1.51
N LYS A 297 2.87 18.74 -0.21
CA LYS A 297 1.79 18.94 0.75
C LYS A 297 2.17 20.07 1.70
N PHE A 298 1.27 21.00 1.87
CA PHE A 298 1.42 22.14 2.77
C PHE A 298 1.00 21.80 4.20
N THR A 299 1.22 22.72 5.12
CA THR A 299 0.90 22.58 6.55
C THR A 299 -0.61 22.42 6.81
N ASP A 300 -1.45 23.04 5.99
CA ASP A 300 -2.91 22.93 6.00
C ASP A 300 -3.44 21.63 5.36
N PHE A 301 -2.54 20.73 4.94
CA PHE A 301 -2.81 19.49 4.22
C PHE A 301 -3.34 19.67 2.79
N SER A 302 -3.39 20.90 2.26
CA SER A 302 -3.58 21.10 0.84
C SER A 302 -2.42 20.50 0.03
N VAL A 303 -2.70 20.14 -1.22
CA VAL A 303 -1.77 19.40 -2.08
C VAL A 303 -1.64 20.12 -3.41
N ALA A 304 -0.39 20.28 -3.88
CA ALA A 304 -0.09 20.59 -5.26
C ALA A 304 0.67 19.42 -5.89
N GLN A 305 0.28 19.07 -7.10
CA GLN A 305 0.90 17.97 -7.83
C GLN A 305 1.03 18.31 -9.31
N LYS A 306 2.16 17.94 -9.90
CA LYS A 306 2.44 18.10 -11.32
C LYS A 306 3.15 16.87 -11.86
N GLN A 307 3.00 16.61 -13.15
CA GLN A 307 3.75 15.58 -13.84
C GLN A 307 4.19 16.06 -15.22
N CYS A 308 5.32 15.58 -15.70
CA CYS A 308 5.82 15.85 -17.03
C CYS A 308 6.32 14.58 -17.71
N GLN A 309 6.20 14.54 -19.02
CA GLN A 309 6.87 13.55 -19.83
C GLN A 309 8.24 14.10 -20.22
N ILE A 310 9.29 13.28 -20.07
CA ILE A 310 10.67 13.61 -20.41
C ILE A 310 11.00 13.11 -21.82
N SER A 311 11.99 13.72 -22.45
CA SER A 311 12.32 13.49 -23.87
C SER A 311 12.84 12.09 -24.17
N GLY A 312 13.34 11.35 -23.19
CA GLY A 312 13.84 9.99 -23.34
C GLY A 312 13.77 9.17 -22.05
N PRO A 313 13.81 7.84 -22.15
CA PRO A 313 13.81 6.98 -20.97
C PRO A 313 15.04 7.21 -20.08
N THR A 314 14.85 7.42 -18.79
CA THR A 314 15.95 7.62 -17.84
C THR A 314 15.73 6.87 -16.52
N ASP A 315 16.83 6.50 -15.89
CA ASP A 315 16.94 6.01 -14.53
C ASP A 315 17.96 6.84 -13.71
N VAL A 316 18.49 7.91 -14.33
CA VAL A 316 19.52 8.77 -13.77
C VAL A 316 18.92 9.74 -12.74
N THR A 317 19.41 9.67 -11.51
CA THR A 317 18.92 10.46 -10.38
C THR A 317 18.93 11.97 -10.68
N ALA A 318 20.01 12.48 -11.28
CA ALA A 318 20.16 13.90 -11.58
C ALA A 318 19.10 14.42 -12.56
N LEU A 319 18.78 13.65 -13.61
CA LEU A 319 17.76 14.03 -14.57
C LEU A 319 16.36 14.05 -13.94
N ILE A 320 16.06 13.05 -13.13
CA ILE A 320 14.79 12.96 -12.38
C ILE A 320 14.66 14.16 -11.41
N LEU A 321 15.73 14.47 -10.67
CA LEU A 321 15.75 15.60 -9.73
C LEU A 321 15.58 16.95 -10.44
N ASN A 322 16.25 17.17 -11.58
CA ASN A 322 16.13 18.41 -12.35
C ASN A 322 14.68 18.66 -12.80
N GLU A 323 13.97 17.62 -13.27
CA GLU A 323 12.57 17.76 -13.61
C GLU A 323 11.69 18.01 -12.37
N ALA A 324 11.98 17.37 -11.25
CA ALA A 324 11.28 17.64 -10.00
C ALA A 324 11.50 19.08 -9.50
N ARG A 325 12.73 19.61 -9.60
CA ARG A 325 13.08 21.01 -9.26
C ARG A 325 12.31 22.00 -10.15
N ARG A 326 12.28 21.73 -11.46
CA ARG A 326 11.55 22.59 -12.41
C ARG A 326 10.07 22.65 -12.05
N MET A 327 9.44 21.47 -11.81
CA MET A 327 8.03 21.40 -11.42
C MET A 327 7.76 22.05 -10.05
N LEU A 328 8.68 21.94 -9.08
CA LEU A 328 8.56 22.61 -7.80
C LEU A 328 8.51 24.13 -7.97
N GLY A 329 9.40 24.72 -8.77
CA GLY A 329 9.42 26.16 -9.05
C GLY A 329 8.14 26.68 -9.71
N GLU A 330 7.36 25.81 -10.38
CA GLU A 330 6.07 26.16 -10.95
C GLU A 330 4.89 26.01 -9.96
N MET A 331 5.08 25.30 -8.85
CA MET A 331 4.04 25.00 -7.85
C MET A 331 4.21 25.73 -6.53
N TRP A 332 5.42 26.22 -6.23
CA TRP A 332 5.76 26.82 -4.96
C TRP A 332 6.53 28.13 -5.16
N ASP A 333 6.05 29.17 -4.50
CA ASP A 333 6.61 30.52 -4.56
C ASP A 333 7.71 30.79 -3.50
N GLY A 334 8.08 29.79 -2.72
CA GLY A 334 9.10 29.90 -1.67
C GLY A 334 8.56 30.42 -0.33
N THR A 335 7.29 30.73 -0.18
CA THR A 335 6.72 31.37 1.03
C THR A 335 5.95 30.40 1.92
N ALA A 336 5.10 29.56 1.36
CA ALA A 336 4.27 28.65 2.14
C ALA A 336 5.09 27.46 2.68
N PRO A 337 5.00 27.13 4.00
CA PRO A 337 5.71 26.00 4.57
C PRO A 337 5.27 24.67 3.98
N ILE A 338 6.25 23.86 3.56
CA ILE A 338 6.03 22.51 3.00
C ILE A 338 6.19 21.46 4.10
N ARG A 339 5.17 20.63 4.25
CA ARG A 339 5.11 19.53 5.20
C ARG A 339 5.69 18.22 4.63
N GLN A 340 5.51 17.99 3.33
CA GLN A 340 5.86 16.73 2.66
C GLN A 340 6.19 16.97 1.20
N VAL A 341 7.16 16.25 0.69
CA VAL A 341 7.45 16.16 -0.75
C VAL A 341 7.39 14.71 -1.22
N GLY A 342 7.11 14.53 -2.50
CA GLY A 342 7.14 13.22 -3.15
C GLY A 342 7.55 13.31 -4.60
N ILE A 343 8.29 12.30 -5.07
CA ILE A 343 8.64 12.12 -6.48
C ILE A 343 8.12 10.75 -6.91
N GLY A 344 7.40 10.73 -8.02
CA GLY A 344 6.87 9.52 -8.64
C GLY A 344 7.40 9.36 -10.05
N LEU A 345 7.62 8.12 -10.45
CA LEU A 345 8.11 7.70 -11.75
C LEU A 345 7.09 6.75 -12.36
N SER A 346 6.82 6.89 -13.65
CA SER A 346 5.86 6.04 -14.36
C SER A 346 6.18 5.95 -15.86
N LYS A 347 5.37 5.18 -16.59
CA LYS A 347 5.60 4.86 -18.00
C LYS A 347 6.97 4.21 -18.19
N PHE A 348 7.11 3.03 -17.58
CA PHE A 348 8.36 2.27 -17.56
C PHE A 348 8.64 1.58 -18.89
N THR A 349 9.92 1.46 -19.21
CA THR A 349 10.46 0.64 -20.30
C THR A 349 11.66 -0.16 -19.79
N LYS A 350 11.87 -1.33 -20.38
CA LYS A 350 13.09 -2.15 -20.22
C LYS A 350 14.00 -2.05 -21.44
N GLU A 351 13.63 -1.24 -22.42
CA GLU A 351 14.43 -1.08 -23.64
C GLU A 351 15.79 -0.48 -23.32
N GLU A 352 16.83 -1.23 -23.61
CA GLU A 352 18.22 -0.80 -23.55
C GLU A 352 18.62 0.07 -24.75
N THR A 353 17.78 0.18 -25.76
CA THR A 353 18.03 1.00 -26.95
C THR A 353 18.07 2.47 -26.56
N GLU A 354 19.23 2.91 -26.12
CA GLU A 354 19.58 4.33 -26.18
C GLU A 354 19.79 4.66 -27.66
N GLN A 355 19.10 5.69 -28.14
CA GLN A 355 19.53 6.35 -29.35
C GLN A 355 20.94 6.86 -29.05
N LEU A 356 21.96 6.12 -29.50
CA LEU A 356 23.36 6.51 -29.35
C LEU A 356 23.50 7.91 -29.92
N MET A 357 23.55 8.91 -29.06
CA MET A 357 24.02 10.24 -29.46
C MET A 357 25.48 10.06 -29.86
N LEU A 358 25.84 10.63 -31.02
CA LEU A 358 27.22 10.55 -31.57
C LEU A 358 28.28 11.03 -30.55
N PHE A 359 27.86 11.77 -29.50
CA PHE A 359 28.68 12.23 -28.39
C PHE A 359 27.91 11.99 -27.09
N GLU A 360 28.43 11.16 -26.19
CA GLU A 360 27.96 11.06 -24.81
C GLU A 360 28.21 12.40 -24.08
N ASP A 361 27.18 12.93 -23.45
CA ASP A 361 27.38 14.06 -22.53
C ASP A 361 28.27 13.61 -21.35
N PRO A 362 29.47 14.18 -21.17
CA PRO A 362 30.35 13.82 -20.08
C PRO A 362 29.71 13.93 -18.70
N LYS A 363 28.72 14.82 -18.55
CA LYS A 363 27.92 14.95 -17.31
C LYS A 363 27.06 13.71 -17.07
N LEU A 364 26.51 13.10 -18.13
CA LEU A 364 25.67 11.91 -17.99
C LEU A 364 26.47 10.69 -17.49
N SER A 365 27.67 10.47 -18.05
CA SER A 365 28.57 9.40 -17.61
C SER A 365 28.97 9.57 -16.13
N PHE A 366 29.24 10.82 -15.71
CA PHE A 366 29.53 11.14 -14.30
C PHE A 366 28.33 10.83 -13.39
N TYR A 367 27.11 11.20 -13.77
CA TYR A 367 25.89 10.93 -12.98
C TYR A 367 25.59 9.44 -12.87
N ARG A 368 25.79 8.67 -13.93
CA ARG A 368 25.64 7.22 -13.92
C ARG A 368 26.66 6.52 -13.01
N GLU A 369 27.91 6.97 -13.03
CA GLU A 369 28.94 6.44 -12.13
C GLU A 369 28.60 6.75 -10.66
N TRP A 370 28.10 7.98 -10.40
CA TRP A 370 27.65 8.38 -9.06
C TRP A 370 26.48 7.52 -8.60
N ASP A 371 25.46 7.31 -9.45
CA ASP A 371 24.31 6.46 -9.17
C ASP A 371 24.72 5.02 -8.84
N ARG A 372 25.67 4.46 -9.59
CA ARG A 372 26.20 3.12 -9.32
C ARG A 372 26.87 3.06 -7.94
N LYS A 373 27.70 4.03 -7.60
CA LYS A 373 28.37 4.11 -6.29
C LYS A 373 27.36 4.29 -5.15
N TYR A 374 26.30 5.08 -5.37
CA TYR A 374 25.20 5.23 -4.42
C TYR A 374 24.49 3.89 -4.18
N ASP A 375 24.16 3.17 -5.22
CA ASP A 375 23.47 1.89 -5.14
C ASP A 375 24.32 0.82 -4.43
N GLU A 376 25.63 0.78 -4.68
CA GLU A 376 26.57 -0.09 -3.99
C GLU A 376 26.69 0.25 -2.49
N GLN A 377 26.70 1.54 -2.13
CA GLN A 377 26.80 1.98 -0.74
C GLN A 377 25.51 1.81 0.05
N LYS A 378 24.36 1.93 -0.60
CA LYS A 378 23.05 1.77 0.06
C LYS A 378 22.81 0.36 0.59
N SER A 379 23.45 -0.64 0.03
CA SER A 379 23.51 -1.98 0.60
C SER A 379 24.33 -2.06 1.89
N ARG A 380 25.10 -1.01 2.22
CA ARG A 380 26.02 -0.96 3.37
C ARG A 380 25.67 0.11 4.43
N SER A 381 25.02 1.21 4.08
CA SER A 381 24.55 2.24 5.05
C SER A 381 23.62 3.30 4.43
N GLU A 382 22.66 3.84 5.20
CA GLU A 382 21.63 4.79 4.72
C GLU A 382 22.08 6.24 4.54
N ASP A 383 23.35 6.61 4.82
CA ASP A 383 23.82 8.01 4.81
C ASP A 383 24.67 8.38 3.58
N VAL A 384 24.03 8.83 2.50
CA VAL A 384 24.73 9.52 1.41
C VAL A 384 24.75 11.03 1.67
N LYS A 385 25.94 11.59 1.80
CA LYS A 385 26.12 13.03 2.05
C LYS A 385 25.80 13.83 0.78
N PHE A 386 24.77 14.67 0.83
CA PHE A 386 24.38 15.61 -0.21
C PHE A 386 25.58 16.43 -0.76
N LEU A 387 26.45 16.88 0.14
CA LEU A 387 27.67 17.66 -0.19
C LEU A 387 28.66 16.90 -1.11
N ALA A 388 28.66 15.59 -1.11
CA ALA A 388 29.53 14.80 -2.00
C ALA A 388 29.06 14.81 -3.45
N TYR A 389 27.75 14.97 -3.67
CA TYR A 389 27.17 15.12 -4.99
C TYR A 389 27.47 16.50 -5.60
N GLU A 390 27.27 17.59 -4.88
CA GLU A 390 27.48 18.96 -5.37
C GLU A 390 28.95 19.27 -5.64
N ARG A 391 29.86 18.83 -4.75
CA ARG A 391 31.32 19.08 -4.90
C ARG A 391 31.96 18.34 -6.07
N LYS A 392 31.32 17.29 -6.59
CA LYS A 392 31.85 16.44 -7.70
C LYS A 392 31.14 16.68 -9.03
N SER A 393 30.09 17.47 -9.06
CA SER A 393 29.48 17.90 -10.32
C SER A 393 30.49 18.76 -11.10
N PRO A 394 30.72 18.49 -12.39
CA PRO A 394 31.57 19.35 -13.20
C PRO A 394 30.99 20.76 -13.17
N GLY A 395 31.78 21.74 -12.64
CA GLY A 395 31.41 23.15 -12.70
C GLY A 395 31.15 23.59 -14.14
N GLU A 396 30.24 24.52 -14.33
CA GLU A 396 30.15 25.23 -15.59
C GLU A 396 31.51 25.78 -15.93
N PRO A 397 31.98 25.69 -17.18
CA PRO A 397 33.21 26.36 -17.58
C PRO A 397 33.02 27.85 -17.30
N GLN A 398 33.89 28.42 -16.45
CA GLN A 398 33.95 29.85 -16.24
C GLN A 398 34.27 30.48 -17.60
N GLY A 399 33.25 31.08 -18.21
CA GLY A 399 33.38 31.92 -19.37
C GLY A 399 33.88 33.32 -18.99
#